data_2b72c4aa85104bd8e023f5cb80387554
#
_entry.id   2b72c4aa85104bd8e023f5cb80387554
#
_cell.length_a   1.000
_cell.length_b   1.000
_cell.length_c   1.000
_cell.angle_alpha   90.00
_cell.angle_beta   90.00
_cell.angle_gamma   90.00
#
_symmetry.space_group_name_H-M   'P 1'
#
loop_
_entity.id
_entity.type
_entity.pdbx_description
1 polymer ?
#
loop_
_entity_poly.entity_id
_entity_poly.type
_entity_poly.pdbx_seq_one_letter_code
_entity_poly.pdbx_strand_id
1 'polypeptide(L)'
;FSGKEGLTHDGKPSFRCDNTIVAFKYAICEHDTLSRNEQISLWSGIKLPVKAIVDTGGKSLHAWLDCSKLAKIATIEDWRREIKSKLYEQGLQPLGFDPSCTNPSRLTRMPGHFRAETGRYQRILWIAPEGRCI
;
A
#
# COMPACT_ATOMS: atom_id res chain seq x y z
N PHE A 1 5.56 12.68 -5.34
CA PHE A 1 5.00 14.00 -4.96
C PHE A 1 5.59 15.09 -5.86
N SER A 2 4.84 16.18 -6.08
CA SER A 2 5.20 17.28 -7.01
C SER A 2 6.34 18.17 -6.49
N GLY A 3 6.68 18.11 -5.22
CA GLY A 3 7.56 19.08 -4.56
C GLY A 3 6.91 20.44 -4.26
N LYS A 4 5.63 20.61 -4.59
CA LYS A 4 4.83 21.79 -4.25
C LYS A 4 3.99 21.52 -3.02
N GLU A 5 3.66 22.57 -2.28
CA GLU A 5 2.76 22.50 -1.15
C GLU A 5 1.32 22.33 -1.65
N GLY A 6 0.57 21.48 -0.99
CA GLY A 6 -0.87 21.29 -1.19
C GLY A 6 -1.60 21.33 0.16
N LEU A 7 -2.90 21.05 0.16
CA LEU A 7 -3.69 20.98 1.38
C LEU A 7 -4.08 19.54 1.70
N THR A 8 -3.94 19.15 2.95
CA THR A 8 -4.47 17.90 3.48
C THR A 8 -5.99 17.92 3.52
N HIS A 9 -6.62 16.80 3.82
CA HIS A 9 -8.08 16.70 3.99
C HIS A 9 -8.62 17.71 5.03
N ASP A 10 -7.87 17.98 6.10
CA ASP A 10 -8.23 18.95 7.17
C ASP A 10 -7.73 20.38 6.87
N GLY A 11 -7.36 20.67 5.63
CA GLY A 11 -6.98 22.03 5.19
C GLY A 11 -5.59 22.48 5.64
N LYS A 12 -4.74 21.58 6.18
CA LYS A 12 -3.38 21.93 6.61
C LYS A 12 -2.42 21.87 5.43
N PRO A 13 -1.45 22.82 5.32
CA PRO A 13 -0.45 22.75 4.27
C PRO A 13 0.47 21.53 4.44
N SER A 14 0.77 20.87 3.33
CA SER A 14 1.64 19.69 3.31
C SER A 14 2.22 19.46 1.92
N PHE A 15 3.48 19.05 1.88
CA PHE A 15 4.11 18.55 0.63
C PHE A 15 3.75 17.09 0.32
N ARG A 16 3.05 16.39 1.22
CA ARG A 16 2.68 14.97 1.11
C ARG A 16 1.19 14.78 1.37
N CYS A 17 0.38 15.18 0.41
CA CYS A 17 -1.06 14.99 0.40
C CYS A 17 -1.53 14.50 -0.97
N ASP A 18 -2.77 14.05 -1.07
CA ASP A 18 -3.27 13.39 -2.28
C ASP A 18 -3.18 14.28 -3.53
N ASN A 19 -3.41 15.58 -3.38
CA ASN A 19 -3.35 16.55 -4.49
C ASN A 19 -1.92 16.95 -4.90
N THR A 20 -0.89 16.47 -4.21
CA THR A 20 0.53 16.66 -4.60
C THR A 20 1.13 15.44 -5.28
N ILE A 21 0.36 14.36 -5.47
CA ILE A 21 0.79 13.16 -6.18
C ILE A 21 0.89 13.43 -7.68
N VAL A 22 2.03 13.06 -8.27
CA VAL A 22 2.29 13.18 -9.72
C VAL A 22 2.45 11.84 -10.42
N ALA A 23 2.55 10.75 -9.67
CA ALA A 23 2.66 9.39 -10.23
C ALA A 23 2.05 8.37 -9.25
N PHE A 24 1.18 7.53 -9.77
CA PHE A 24 0.46 6.50 -9.02
C PHE A 24 1.12 5.12 -9.26
N LYS A 25 2.24 4.88 -8.59
CA LYS A 25 3.04 3.67 -8.84
C LYS A 25 2.56 2.45 -8.06
N TYR A 26 2.27 2.63 -6.78
CA TYR A 26 1.96 1.53 -5.87
C TYR A 26 0.73 1.83 -5.03
N ALA A 27 -0.10 0.80 -4.83
CA ALA A 27 -1.13 0.78 -3.80
C ALA A 27 -0.61 -0.05 -2.62
N ILE A 28 -0.77 0.46 -1.40
CA ILE A 28 -0.30 -0.20 -0.18
C ILE A 28 -1.46 -0.91 0.49
N CYS A 29 -1.34 -2.21 0.70
CA CYS A 29 -2.36 -3.02 1.33
C CYS A 29 -1.84 -3.57 2.67
N GLU A 30 -2.68 -3.53 3.69
CA GLU A 30 -2.40 -3.97 5.04
C GLU A 30 -3.58 -4.75 5.60
N HIS A 31 -3.31 -5.78 6.39
CA HIS A 31 -4.33 -6.58 7.07
C HIS A 31 -3.99 -6.69 8.55
N ASP A 32 -4.81 -6.09 9.42
CA ASP A 32 -4.49 -5.92 10.84
C ASP A 32 -5.00 -7.04 11.75
N THR A 33 -5.92 -7.87 11.28
CA THR A 33 -6.60 -8.89 12.11
C THR A 33 -6.00 -10.29 11.96
N LEU A 34 -5.45 -10.63 10.78
CA LEU A 34 -4.80 -11.92 10.54
C LEU A 34 -3.44 -12.00 11.24
N SER A 35 -3.09 -13.18 11.71
CA SER A 35 -1.74 -13.48 12.15
C SER A 35 -0.74 -13.35 11.00
N ARG A 36 0.55 -13.21 11.31
CA ARG A 36 1.61 -13.09 10.30
C ARG A 36 1.62 -14.25 9.31
N ASN A 37 1.45 -15.49 9.77
CA ASN A 37 1.45 -16.67 8.91
C ASN A 37 0.23 -16.71 8.00
N GLU A 38 -0.92 -16.32 8.49
CA GLU A 38 -2.14 -16.19 7.68
C GLU A 38 -1.98 -15.09 6.62
N GLN A 39 -1.36 -13.95 6.96
CA GLN A 39 -1.06 -12.91 5.98
C GLN A 39 -0.09 -13.41 4.89
N ILE A 40 0.94 -14.18 5.24
CA ILE A 40 1.84 -14.79 4.25
C ILE A 40 1.07 -15.75 3.33
N SER A 41 0.21 -16.61 3.90
CA SER A 41 -0.61 -17.53 3.12
C SER A 41 -1.57 -16.79 2.19
N LEU A 42 -2.22 -15.74 2.68
CA LEU A 42 -3.11 -14.89 1.91
C LEU A 42 -2.39 -14.28 0.69
N TRP A 43 -1.23 -13.66 0.91
CA TRP A 43 -0.45 -13.03 -0.16
C TRP A 43 0.13 -14.05 -1.16
N SER A 44 0.39 -15.28 -0.72
CA SER A 44 0.84 -16.36 -1.60
C SER A 44 -0.28 -16.92 -2.47
N GLY A 45 -1.54 -16.80 -2.05
CA GLY A 45 -2.71 -17.32 -2.76
C GLY A 45 -3.45 -16.29 -3.62
N ILE A 46 -3.32 -15.01 -3.34
CA ILE A 46 -4.07 -13.95 -4.01
C ILE A 46 -3.40 -13.56 -5.34
N LYS A 47 -4.18 -13.55 -6.42
CA LYS A 47 -3.68 -13.21 -7.76
C LYS A 47 -3.71 -11.69 -8.00
N LEU A 48 -2.86 -10.96 -7.30
CA LEU A 48 -2.68 -9.52 -7.48
C LEU A 48 -1.23 -9.20 -7.87
N PRO A 49 -0.97 -8.09 -8.57
CA PRO A 49 0.37 -7.72 -9.02
C PRO A 49 1.23 -7.19 -7.86
N VAL A 50 1.53 -8.06 -6.89
CA VAL A 50 2.39 -7.72 -5.75
C VAL A 50 3.80 -7.42 -6.24
N LYS A 51 4.34 -6.25 -5.90
CA LYS A 51 5.71 -5.85 -6.21
C LYS A 51 6.66 -6.15 -5.07
N ALA A 52 6.21 -5.95 -3.83
CA ALA A 52 6.99 -6.25 -2.65
C ALA A 52 6.08 -6.55 -1.46
N ILE A 53 6.58 -7.34 -0.51
CA ILE A 53 5.97 -7.56 0.80
C ILE A 53 6.99 -7.14 1.86
N VAL A 54 6.60 -6.25 2.73
CA VAL A 54 7.42 -5.69 3.81
C VAL A 54 6.82 -6.11 5.16
N ASP A 55 7.62 -6.77 5.99
CA ASP A 55 7.34 -6.94 7.40
C ASP A 55 7.51 -5.60 8.11
N THR A 56 6.46 -5.10 8.73
CA THR A 56 6.47 -3.81 9.41
C THR A 56 7.24 -3.83 10.75
N GLY A 57 7.75 -4.99 11.15
CA GLY A 57 8.34 -5.19 12.48
C GLY A 57 7.30 -5.16 13.61
N GLY A 58 6.02 -5.08 13.28
CA GLY A 58 4.87 -5.19 14.18
C GLY A 58 4.09 -6.48 13.90
N LYS A 59 2.78 -6.37 13.85
CA LYS A 59 1.87 -7.50 13.57
C LYS A 59 1.48 -7.61 12.08
N SER A 60 1.56 -6.55 11.30
CA SER A 60 1.08 -6.51 9.92
C SER A 60 2.20 -6.59 8.89
N LEU A 61 1.84 -7.06 7.70
CA LEU A 61 2.64 -7.00 6.49
C LEU A 61 2.07 -5.93 5.56
N HIS A 62 2.94 -5.12 4.95
CA HIS A 62 2.55 -4.21 3.88
C HIS A 62 2.86 -4.85 2.54
N ALA A 63 1.84 -5.09 1.72
CA ALA A 63 2.02 -5.46 0.33
C ALA A 63 1.94 -4.22 -0.56
N TRP A 64 2.87 -4.12 -1.51
CA TRP A 64 2.93 -3.06 -2.51
C TRP A 64 2.42 -3.61 -3.82
N LEU A 65 1.26 -3.17 -4.27
CA LEU A 65 0.70 -3.58 -5.55
C LEU A 65 1.14 -2.63 -6.66
N ASP A 66 1.59 -3.19 -7.78
CA ASP A 66 1.97 -2.43 -8.96
C ASP A 66 0.72 -1.92 -9.70
N CYS A 67 0.41 -0.64 -9.53
CA CYS A 67 -0.77 -0.02 -10.12
C CYS A 67 -0.77 -0.07 -11.65
N SER A 68 0.40 -0.06 -12.29
CA SER A 68 0.49 -0.12 -13.76
C SER A 68 -0.04 -1.43 -14.35
N LYS A 69 -0.11 -2.47 -13.54
CA LYS A 69 -0.63 -3.80 -13.91
C LYS A 69 -2.09 -4.01 -13.50
N LEU A 70 -2.65 -3.11 -12.71
CA LEU A 70 -4.05 -3.14 -12.32
C LEU A 70 -4.92 -2.34 -13.30
N ALA A 71 -4.52 -1.10 -13.59
CA ALA A 71 -5.25 -0.20 -14.48
C ALA A 71 -4.36 0.96 -14.96
N LYS A 72 -4.81 1.66 -16.00
CA LYS A 72 -4.19 2.94 -16.38
C LYS A 72 -4.67 4.03 -15.43
N ILE A 73 -3.76 4.51 -14.59
CA ILE A 73 -4.04 5.52 -13.57
C ILE A 73 -3.17 6.74 -13.86
N ALA A 74 -3.77 7.80 -14.36
CA ALA A 74 -3.11 9.04 -14.69
C ALA A 74 -3.53 10.21 -13.77
N THR A 75 -4.72 10.12 -13.19
CA THR A 75 -5.33 11.17 -12.37
C THR A 75 -5.77 10.65 -11.01
N ILE A 76 -6.09 11.57 -10.10
CA ILE A 76 -6.69 11.21 -8.79
C ILE A 76 -8.09 10.60 -8.96
N GLU A 77 -8.83 10.98 -10.00
CA GLU A 77 -10.14 10.42 -10.33
C GLU A 77 -10.01 8.96 -10.78
N ASP A 78 -8.98 8.64 -11.60
CA ASP A 78 -8.67 7.25 -11.96
C ASP A 78 -8.32 6.43 -10.72
N TRP A 79 -7.51 6.98 -9.81
CA TRP A 79 -7.21 6.33 -8.54
C TRP A 79 -8.47 6.03 -7.72
N ARG A 80 -9.36 7.02 -7.58
CA ARG A 80 -10.61 6.86 -6.84
C ARG A 80 -11.49 5.76 -7.44
N ARG A 81 -11.58 5.70 -8.76
CA ARG A 81 -12.40 4.70 -9.47
C ARG A 81 -11.77 3.32 -9.44
N GLU A 82 -10.51 3.18 -9.87
CA GLU A 82 -9.88 1.90 -10.11
C GLU A 82 -9.26 1.30 -8.85
N ILE A 83 -8.59 2.11 -8.03
CA ILE A 83 -7.91 1.62 -6.84
C ILE A 83 -8.82 1.71 -5.62
N LYS A 84 -9.30 2.91 -5.27
CA LYS A 84 -10.11 3.04 -4.06
C LYS A 84 -11.41 2.25 -4.17
N SER A 85 -12.22 2.46 -5.20
CA SER A 85 -13.53 1.82 -5.28
C SER A 85 -13.45 0.35 -5.68
N LYS A 86 -12.83 0.01 -6.82
CA LYS A 86 -12.84 -1.38 -7.31
C LYS A 86 -11.90 -2.29 -6.51
N LEU A 87 -10.62 -1.90 -6.34
CA LEU A 87 -9.66 -2.77 -5.65
C LEU A 87 -9.93 -2.83 -4.15
N TYR A 88 -10.00 -1.68 -3.47
CA TYR A 88 -10.15 -1.68 -2.00
C TYR A 88 -11.58 -1.95 -1.56
N GLU A 89 -12.53 -1.07 -1.89
CA GLU A 89 -13.89 -1.12 -1.32
C GLU A 89 -14.65 -2.39 -1.74
N GLN A 90 -14.56 -2.78 -3.02
CA GLN A 90 -15.27 -3.94 -3.55
C GLN A 90 -14.47 -5.25 -3.44
N GLY A 91 -13.14 -5.19 -3.49
CA GLY A 91 -12.27 -6.36 -3.51
C GLY A 91 -11.65 -6.72 -2.18
N LEU A 92 -10.87 -5.83 -1.59
CA LEU A 92 -10.02 -6.14 -0.44
C LEU A 92 -10.71 -5.94 0.92
N GLN A 93 -11.51 -4.90 1.08
CA GLN A 93 -12.20 -4.63 2.37
C GLN A 93 -13.15 -5.76 2.79
N PRO A 94 -13.93 -6.40 1.90
CA PRO A 94 -14.72 -7.57 2.26
C PRO A 94 -13.88 -8.76 2.78
N LEU A 95 -12.58 -8.79 2.46
CA LEU A 95 -11.63 -9.79 2.94
C LEU A 95 -10.93 -9.36 4.26
N GLY A 96 -11.30 -8.21 4.84
CA GLY A 96 -10.76 -7.73 6.12
C GLY A 96 -9.52 -6.84 6.02
N PHE A 97 -9.17 -6.34 4.83
CA PHE A 97 -8.08 -5.39 4.67
C PHE A 97 -8.40 -4.02 5.29
N ASP A 98 -7.38 -3.34 5.78
CA ASP A 98 -7.50 -2.04 6.43
C ASP A 98 -8.05 -0.96 5.46
N PRO A 99 -9.23 -0.40 5.73
CA PRO A 99 -9.84 0.63 4.88
C PRO A 99 -9.07 1.96 4.88
N SER A 100 -8.20 2.19 5.85
CA SER A 100 -7.39 3.41 5.93
C SER A 100 -6.30 3.50 4.86
N CYS A 101 -5.97 2.40 4.18
CA CYS A 101 -4.93 2.32 3.15
C CYS A 101 -5.36 2.83 1.77
N THR A 102 -6.54 3.42 1.61
CA THR A 102 -7.14 3.73 0.30
C THR A 102 -6.62 4.98 -0.39
N ASN A 103 -5.89 5.84 0.30
CA ASN A 103 -5.40 7.10 -0.26
C ASN A 103 -4.06 6.92 -1.01
N PRO A 104 -3.82 7.66 -2.11
CA PRO A 104 -2.62 7.51 -2.92
C PRO A 104 -1.35 8.06 -2.26
N SER A 105 -1.50 8.96 -1.29
CA SER A 105 -0.39 9.52 -0.51
C SER A 105 0.02 8.63 0.68
N ARG A 106 -0.52 7.39 0.78
CA ARG A 106 -0.23 6.47 1.87
C ARG A 106 1.25 6.21 2.01
N LEU A 107 1.77 6.45 3.22
CA LEU A 107 3.13 6.09 3.58
C LEU A 107 3.17 4.61 4.00
N THR A 108 4.27 3.96 3.67
CA THR A 108 4.55 2.59 4.08
C THR A 108 5.80 2.53 4.92
N ARG A 109 6.01 1.40 5.59
CA ARG A 109 7.21 1.16 6.40
C ARG A 109 8.42 0.92 5.50
N MET A 110 9.55 1.53 5.86
CA MET A 110 10.80 1.39 5.13
C MET A 110 11.60 0.21 5.70
N PRO A 111 12.01 -0.77 4.89
CA PRO A 111 12.90 -1.84 5.33
C PRO A 111 14.23 -1.32 5.88
N GLY A 112 14.80 -2.04 6.82
CA GLY A 112 16.08 -1.70 7.48
C GLY A 112 15.94 -0.90 8.78
N HIS A 113 14.77 -0.34 9.07
CA HIS A 113 14.55 0.40 10.33
C HIS A 113 14.28 -0.56 11.50
N PHE A 114 14.94 -0.30 12.64
CA PHE A 114 14.68 -1.01 13.90
C PHE A 114 13.54 -0.33 14.66
N ARG A 115 12.53 -1.11 15.05
CA ARG A 115 11.42 -0.65 15.89
C ARG A 115 11.69 -0.98 17.33
N ALA A 116 12.07 0.01 18.13
CA ALA A 116 12.40 -0.15 19.54
C ALA A 116 11.20 -0.71 20.36
N GLU A 117 9.96 -0.29 20.02
CA GLU A 117 8.74 -0.70 20.70
C GLU A 117 8.41 -2.20 20.53
N THR A 118 8.91 -2.84 19.50
CA THR A 118 8.69 -4.27 19.23
C THR A 118 9.97 -5.10 19.30
N GLY A 119 11.15 -4.45 19.39
CA GLY A 119 12.44 -5.12 19.36
C GLY A 119 12.77 -5.78 18.01
N ARG A 120 12.11 -5.35 16.90
CA ARG A 120 12.21 -6.00 15.61
C ARG A 120 12.60 -5.03 14.50
N TYR A 121 13.30 -5.55 13.48
CA TYR A 121 13.57 -4.82 12.24
C TYR A 121 12.39 -4.91 11.28
N GLN A 122 12.17 -3.83 10.54
CA GLN A 122 11.35 -3.84 9.33
C GLN A 122 12.16 -4.52 8.21
N ARG A 123 11.56 -5.49 7.52
CA ARG A 123 12.30 -6.33 6.55
C ARG A 123 11.51 -6.49 5.27
N ILE A 124 12.21 -6.56 4.14
CA ILE A 124 11.63 -7.09 2.92
C ILE A 124 11.51 -8.60 3.10
N LEU A 125 10.31 -9.13 2.95
CA LEU A 125 10.07 -10.58 2.92
C LEU A 125 10.12 -11.11 1.50
N TRP A 126 9.67 -10.31 0.54
CA TRP A 126 9.62 -10.71 -0.84
C TRP A 126 9.64 -9.50 -1.78
N ILE A 127 10.25 -9.66 -2.95
CA ILE A 127 10.28 -8.70 -4.06
C ILE A 127 10.02 -9.46 -5.34
N ALA A 128 9.10 -8.98 -6.19
CA ALA A 128 8.85 -9.55 -7.50
C ALA A 128 10.07 -9.38 -8.41
N PRO A 129 10.68 -10.46 -8.91
CA PRO A 129 11.69 -10.36 -9.95
C PRO A 129 11.09 -9.70 -11.19
N GLU A 130 11.77 -8.73 -11.78
CA GLU A 130 11.36 -8.06 -13.02
C GLU A 130 9.90 -7.56 -13.04
N GLY A 131 9.32 -7.29 -11.88
CA GLY A 131 7.95 -6.81 -11.76
C GLY A 131 6.86 -7.81 -12.18
N ARG A 132 7.14 -9.10 -12.18
CA ARG A 132 6.13 -10.14 -12.44
C ARG A 132 5.14 -10.23 -11.28
N CYS A 133 3.89 -10.54 -11.62
CA CYS A 133 2.91 -10.98 -10.63
C CYS A 133 3.29 -12.37 -10.10
N ILE A 134 2.96 -12.63 -8.85
CA ILE A 134 3.03 -13.97 -8.29
C ILE A 134 1.90 -14.81 -8.88
#